data_787a7ca71f1ee2399beee011ac267412
#
_entry.id   787a7ca71f1ee2399beee011ac267412
#
_cell.length_a   1.000
_cell.length_b   1.000
_cell.length_c   1.000
_cell.angle_alpha   90.00
_cell.angle_beta   90.00
_cell.angle_gamma   90.00
#
_symmetry.space_group_name_H-M   'P 1'
#
loop_
_entity.id
_entity.type
_entity.pdbx_description
1 polymer ?
#
loop_
_entity_poly.entity_id
_entity_poly.type
_entity_poly.pdbx_seq_one_letter_code
_entity_poly.pdbx_strand_id
1 'polypeptide(L)' 'MENVVIQTEFIKLQDLLKFTNLVSTGGEAKERIQACEVTVNGEVCTMRGKKIRPGDDVAFQGAHYTVSYADP' A
#
# COMPACT_ATOMS: atom_id res chain seq x y z
N MET A 1 2.73 11.67 -7.30
CA MET A 1 3.23 10.33 -6.93
C MET A 1 4.19 10.47 -5.76
N GLU A 2 3.96 9.74 -4.72
CA GLU A 2 4.81 9.77 -3.54
C GLU A 2 5.61 8.48 -3.43
N ASN A 3 6.79 8.57 -2.85
CA ASN A 3 7.67 7.43 -2.68
C ASN A 3 7.69 7.00 -1.21
N VAL A 4 7.44 5.71 -0.97
CA VAL A 4 7.51 5.12 0.37
C VAL A 4 8.78 4.29 0.44
N VAL A 5 9.66 4.64 1.37
CA VAL A 5 10.92 3.94 1.55
C VAL A 5 10.78 2.91 2.67
N ILE A 6 11.10 1.66 2.38
CA ILE A 6 11.07 0.58 3.37
C ILE A 6 12.45 0.01 3.56
N GLN A 7 12.68 -0.59 4.73
CA GLN A 7 13.96 -1.23 5.09
C GLN A 7 13.81 -2.74 5.23
N THR A 8 12.69 -3.27 4.74
CA THR A 8 12.36 -4.69 4.75
C THR A 8 12.16 -5.15 3.32
N GLU A 9 12.06 -6.46 3.12
CA GLU A 9 11.85 -7.02 1.78
C GLU A 9 10.51 -6.62 1.19
N PHE A 10 9.52 -6.40 2.05
CA PHE A 10 8.17 -6.01 1.62
C PHE A 10 7.45 -5.31 2.77
N ILE A 11 6.32 -4.68 2.43
CA ILE A 11 5.39 -4.15 3.41
C ILE A 11 4.00 -4.68 3.02
N LYS A 12 3.19 -5.08 4.00
CA LYS A 12 1.82 -5.52 3.71
C LYS A 12 0.97 -4.34 3.26
N LEU A 13 0.06 -4.57 2.33
CA LEU A 13 -0.77 -3.50 1.78
C LEU A 13 -1.51 -2.72 2.88
N GLN A 14 -2.12 -3.41 3.84
CA GLN A 14 -2.81 -2.73 4.95
C GLN A 14 -1.87 -1.83 5.75
N ASP A 15 -0.63 -2.26 5.94
CA ASP A 15 0.35 -1.49 6.69
C ASP A 15 0.82 -0.28 5.89
N LEU A 16 0.95 -0.43 4.58
CA LEU A 16 1.30 0.69 3.70
C LEU A 16 0.26 1.79 3.78
N LEU A 17 -1.02 1.45 3.74
CA LEU A 17 -2.10 2.45 3.84
C LEU A 17 -2.08 3.17 5.17
N LYS A 18 -1.78 2.47 6.27
CA LYS A 18 -1.64 3.10 7.58
C LYS A 18 -0.40 4.00 7.64
N PHE A 19 0.69 3.54 7.04
CA PHE A 19 1.94 4.29 7.02
C PHE A 19 1.79 5.64 6.30
N THR A 20 0.99 5.67 5.25
CA THR A 20 0.75 6.89 4.48
C THR A 20 -0.30 7.80 5.08
N ASN A 21 -0.90 7.41 6.21
CA ASN A 21 -1.99 8.13 6.87
C ASN A 21 -3.27 8.24 6.05
N LEU A 22 -3.41 7.44 5.01
CA LEU A 22 -4.65 7.40 4.23
C LEU A 22 -5.77 6.72 5.01
N VAL A 23 -5.40 5.83 5.91
CA VAL A 23 -6.34 5.20 6.84
C VAL A 23 -5.74 5.26 8.24
N SER A 24 -6.58 5.21 9.26
CA SER A 24 -6.15 5.35 10.66
C SER A 24 -5.92 4.01 11.34
N THR A 25 -6.65 2.97 10.93
CA THR A 25 -6.61 1.65 11.60
C THR A 25 -6.53 0.53 10.58
N GLY A 26 -6.14 -0.66 11.04
CA GLY A 26 -6.14 -1.85 10.20
C GLY A 26 -7.54 -2.24 9.74
N GLY A 27 -8.55 -2.01 10.58
CA GLY A 27 -9.94 -2.27 10.19
C GLY A 27 -10.40 -1.38 9.05
N GLU A 28 -10.05 -0.11 9.08
CA GLU A 28 -10.34 0.81 7.99
C GLU A 28 -9.62 0.40 6.72
N ALA A 29 -8.34 0.03 6.84
CA ALA A 29 -7.57 -0.44 5.70
C ALA A 29 -8.25 -1.65 5.06
N LYS A 30 -8.68 -2.62 5.89
CA LYS A 30 -9.37 -3.82 5.40
C LYS A 30 -10.63 -3.44 4.63
N GLU A 31 -11.44 -2.53 5.17
CA GLU A 31 -12.68 -2.13 4.51
C GLU A 31 -12.42 -1.51 3.14
N ARG A 32 -11.42 -0.62 3.05
CA ARG A 32 -11.11 0.06 1.79
C ARG A 32 -10.55 -0.91 0.76
N ILE A 33 -9.69 -1.82 1.19
CA ILE A 33 -9.12 -2.82 0.28
C ILE A 33 -10.22 -3.75 -0.24
N GLN A 34 -11.10 -4.23 0.63
CA GLN A 34 -12.17 -5.15 0.24
C GLN A 34 -13.28 -4.47 -0.56
N ALA A 35 -13.36 -3.14 -0.47
CA ALA A 35 -14.31 -2.37 -1.29
C ALA A 35 -13.77 -2.08 -2.70
N CYS A 36 -12.66 -2.68 -3.09
CA CYS A 36 -12.03 -2.50 -4.41
C CYS A 36 -11.52 -1.09 -4.66
N GLU A 37 -11.21 -0.35 -3.60
CA GLU A 37 -10.74 1.03 -3.74
C GLU A 37 -9.24 1.16 -3.96
N VAL A 38 -8.50 0.05 -3.83
CA VAL A 38 -7.04 0.04 -3.90
C VAL A 38 -6.58 -0.75 -5.11
N THR A 39 -5.65 -0.20 -5.87
CA THR A 39 -5.01 -0.92 -6.98
C THR A 39 -3.53 -1.10 -6.67
N VAL A 40 -2.99 -2.22 -7.13
CA VAL A 40 -1.56 -2.52 -7.08
C VAL A 40 -1.10 -2.79 -8.50
N ASN A 41 -0.16 -2.00 -8.97
CA ASN A 41 0.34 -2.09 -10.37
C ASN A 41 -0.81 -2.01 -11.38
N GLY A 42 -1.80 -1.18 -11.11
CA GLY A 42 -2.94 -0.94 -12.00
C GLY A 42 -4.08 -1.93 -11.87
N GLU A 43 -3.97 -2.93 -11.02
CA GLU A 43 -5.02 -3.94 -10.84
C GLU A 43 -5.64 -3.83 -9.45
N VAL A 44 -6.96 -3.97 -9.37
CA VAL A 44 -7.67 -3.96 -8.07
C VAL A 44 -7.14 -5.10 -7.22
N CYS A 45 -6.78 -4.78 -5.98
CA CYS A 45 -6.31 -5.75 -5.00
C CYS A 45 -7.25 -5.76 -3.81
N THR A 46 -7.79 -6.92 -3.48
CA THR A 46 -8.68 -7.09 -2.33
C THR A 46 -8.01 -7.85 -1.18
N MET A 47 -6.72 -8.11 -1.30
CA MET A 47 -5.97 -8.86 -0.29
C MET A 47 -5.22 -7.89 0.61
N ARG A 48 -5.69 -7.71 1.84
CA ARG A 48 -5.07 -6.79 2.79
C ARG A 48 -3.64 -7.21 3.18
N GLY A 49 -3.35 -8.49 3.08
CA GLY A 49 -2.01 -9.02 3.36
C GLY A 49 -1.09 -9.11 2.17
N LYS A 50 -1.48 -8.50 1.04
CA LYS A 50 -0.65 -8.50 -0.17
C LYS A 50 0.72 -7.91 0.16
N LYS A 51 1.78 -8.64 -0.19
CA LYS A 51 3.15 -8.18 -0.01
C LYS A 51 3.51 -7.17 -1.10
N ILE A 52 3.74 -5.93 -0.69
CA ILE A 52 4.13 -4.85 -1.59
C ILE A 52 5.65 -4.75 -1.50
N ARG A 53 6.31 -4.90 -2.64
CA ARG A 53 7.76 -4.94 -2.74
C ARG A 53 8.30 -3.69 -3.41
N PRO A 54 9.59 -3.39 -3.26
CA PRO A 54 10.19 -2.28 -4.00
C PRO A 54 9.91 -2.42 -5.50
N GLY A 55 9.50 -1.33 -6.12
CA GLY A 55 9.11 -1.31 -7.53
C GLY A 55 7.61 -1.43 -7.74
N ASP A 56 6.85 -1.80 -6.72
CA ASP A 56 5.39 -1.88 -6.83
C ASP A 56 4.76 -0.50 -6.71
N ASP A 57 3.62 -0.34 -7.35
CA ASP A 57 2.86 0.89 -7.42
C ASP A 57 1.50 0.66 -6.77
N VAL A 58 1.13 1.52 -5.84
CA VAL A 58 -0.15 1.42 -5.13
C VAL A 58 -0.92 2.71 -5.33
N ALA A 59 -2.19 2.60 -5.72
CA ALA A 59 -3.07 3.75 -5.89
C ALA A 59 -4.31 3.60 -5.02
N PHE A 60 -4.72 4.70 -4.40
CA PHE A 60 -5.88 4.73 -3.52
C PHE A 60 -6.40 6.16 -3.43
N GLN A 61 -7.70 6.35 -3.73
CA GLN A 61 -8.38 7.65 -3.63
C GLN A 61 -7.64 8.78 -4.35
N GLY A 62 -7.13 8.50 -5.54
CA GLY A 62 -6.42 9.50 -6.33
C GLY A 62 -4.97 9.72 -5.93
N ALA A 63 -4.52 9.13 -4.84
CA ALA A 63 -3.12 9.18 -4.43
C ALA A 63 -2.35 8.00 -5.03
N HIS A 64 -1.10 8.22 -5.38
CA HIS A 64 -0.22 7.23 -5.97
C HIS A 64 1.04 7.10 -5.14
N TYR A 65 1.42 5.87 -4.85
CA TYR A 65 2.62 5.58 -4.04
C TYR A 65 3.48 4.57 -4.75
N THR A 66 4.78 4.85 -4.83
CA THR A 66 5.78 3.87 -5.25
C THR A 66 6.56 3.44 -4.03
N VAL A 67 7.01 2.19 -4.03
CA VAL A 67 7.78 1.64 -2.92
C VAL A 67 9.23 1.48 -3.34
N SER A 68 10.14 1.90 -2.47
CA SER A 68 11.57 1.76 -2.67
C SER A 68 12.21 1.10 -1.46
N TYR A 69 13.33 0.46 -1.66
CA TYR A 69 14.12 -0.14 -0.59
C TYR A 69 15.34 0.72 -0.31
N ALA A 70 15.62 0.95 0.96
CA ALA A 70 16.84 1.61 1.37
C ALA A 70 17.51 0.78 2.46
N ASP A 71 18.82 0.58 2.34
CA ASP A 71 19.59 -0.12 3.36
C ASP A 71 19.57 0.69 4.66
N PRO A 72 19.38 0.02 5.80
CA PRO A 72 19.40 0.69 7.09
C PRO A 72 20.77 1.27 7.44
#